data_fc85762b1a1099d12048743614e0a45b
#
_entry.id   fc85762b1a1099d12048743614e0a45b
#
_cell.length_a   1.000
_cell.length_b   1.000
_cell.length_c   1.000
_cell.angle_alpha   90.00
_cell.angle_beta   90.00
_cell.angle_gamma   90.00
#
_symmetry.space_group_name_H-M   'P 1'
#
loop_
_entity.id
_entity.type
_entity.pdbx_description
1 polymer ?
#
loop_
_entity_poly.entity_id
_entity_poly.type
_entity_poly.pdbx_seq_one_letter_code
_entity_poly.pdbx_strand_id
1 'polypeptide(L)'
;MSTTTLPATPSAAPADPASPRLGKLGLAVLLSGGFITIFDLFVVNVAIPSMQATLSASFAQINFIIAAYELAYGVLLIAGSRLGDRHGRRRLFMLGMAGFAVASALCGLAPTPDTLIAARILQGAAAALLFPQVYALIRVSFEGHARRRAFGLLGMTLGLAAIAGQVLGGWIVHADLFGLAWRAIFLINLPLGLLACWLARHIPESAEPSGAAMDWPGAALVGLGLALLLLALIEGPAQQWPAWTLVCGGASVVALAAFVRLQRRVAARGGVPLVDMALLTQPRFAEGCLVVMLVFSTASAMFLCYALLVQTGFGLDALTAGMIFAPASVGFVAGSMIAPRLVARYGTRAIALAALLYGGATAALMMHTGIAGASLSPWTLLPALVWLGAAQGAVNTPLVNLAMGLVDDRQAGMAAGVVSTLQQVGAALGVSAAGMLYGGALEAYAEASAAERHAQAFASAMQFNVAAILVAAVLLWRLGRHR
;
A
#
# COMPACT_ATOMS: atom_id res chain seq x y z
N MET A 1 46.76 -24.32 57.05
CA MET A 1 45.29 -24.15 57.02
C MET A 1 44.97 -23.00 56.12
N SER A 2 44.71 -23.30 54.85
CA SER A 2 44.36 -22.31 53.88
C SER A 2 42.85 -22.35 53.67
N THR A 3 42.16 -21.31 54.05
CA THR A 3 40.70 -21.14 53.87
C THR A 3 40.44 -20.58 52.46
N THR A 4 39.92 -21.46 51.58
CA THR A 4 39.46 -21.09 50.24
C THR A 4 38.09 -20.47 50.37
N THR A 5 37.99 -19.17 50.11
CA THR A 5 36.71 -18.46 50.02
C THR A 5 36.10 -18.72 48.62
N LEU A 6 34.89 -19.32 48.58
CA LEU A 6 34.08 -19.49 47.40
C LEU A 6 33.60 -18.11 46.87
N PRO A 7 33.60 -17.87 45.56
CA PRO A 7 33.06 -16.64 45.00
C PRO A 7 31.52 -16.60 45.17
N ALA A 8 31.03 -15.46 45.64
CA ALA A 8 29.58 -15.19 45.76
C ALA A 8 28.90 -15.26 44.39
N THR A 9 27.83 -16.02 44.29
CA THR A 9 26.90 -16.05 43.13
C THR A 9 26.37 -14.65 42.88
N PRO A 10 26.37 -14.18 41.62
CA PRO A 10 25.77 -12.87 41.31
C PRO A 10 24.27 -12.93 41.62
N SER A 11 23.84 -12.06 42.51
CA SER A 11 22.42 -11.81 42.80
C SER A 11 21.68 -11.52 41.48
N ALA A 12 20.66 -12.31 41.19
CA ALA A 12 19.75 -12.07 40.10
C ALA A 12 19.16 -10.67 40.27
N ALA A 13 19.42 -9.79 39.28
CA ALA A 13 18.79 -8.48 39.23
C ALA A 13 17.27 -8.66 39.33
N PRO A 14 16.56 -7.78 40.07
CA PRO A 14 15.11 -7.87 40.14
C PRO A 14 14.52 -7.78 38.76
N ALA A 15 13.65 -8.74 38.42
CA ALA A 15 12.89 -8.74 37.17
C ALA A 15 12.17 -7.40 37.03
N ASP A 16 12.45 -6.70 35.94
CA ASP A 16 11.80 -5.45 35.56
C ASP A 16 10.27 -5.65 35.67
N PRO A 17 9.53 -4.69 36.28
CA PRO A 17 8.09 -4.85 36.46
C PRO A 17 7.45 -5.10 35.11
N ALA A 18 6.80 -6.26 34.97
CA ALA A 18 6.21 -6.76 33.74
C ALA A 18 5.48 -5.64 33.01
N SER A 19 5.99 -5.27 31.85
CA SER A 19 5.32 -4.32 30.96
C SER A 19 3.86 -4.74 30.81
N PRO A 20 2.88 -3.80 30.93
CA PRO A 20 1.47 -4.15 30.96
C PRO A 20 1.11 -4.91 29.69
N ARG A 21 0.78 -6.18 29.84
CA ARG A 21 0.46 -7.07 28.73
C ARG A 21 -0.83 -6.63 28.07
N LEU A 22 -0.77 -6.37 26.76
CA LEU A 22 -1.96 -6.07 25.95
C LEU A 22 -2.94 -7.25 26.01
N GLY A 23 -4.17 -7.00 26.48
CA GLY A 23 -5.23 -8.00 26.52
C GLY A 23 -5.77 -8.33 25.12
N LYS A 24 -6.60 -9.38 25.04
CA LYS A 24 -7.26 -9.77 23.77
C LYS A 24 -8.04 -8.63 23.11
N LEU A 25 -8.71 -7.79 23.93
CA LEU A 25 -9.45 -6.61 23.45
C LEU A 25 -8.50 -5.60 22.80
N GLY A 26 -7.38 -5.28 23.44
CA GLY A 26 -6.40 -4.36 22.87
C GLY A 26 -5.81 -4.85 21.55
N LEU A 27 -5.53 -6.16 21.43
CA LEU A 27 -5.10 -6.75 20.18
C LEU A 27 -6.19 -6.61 19.10
N ALA A 28 -7.47 -6.90 19.43
CA ALA A 28 -8.58 -6.75 18.47
C ALA A 28 -8.72 -5.30 17.97
N VAL A 29 -8.53 -4.31 18.85
CA VAL A 29 -8.55 -2.89 18.47
C VAL A 29 -7.38 -2.54 17.55
N LEU A 30 -6.17 -3.05 17.79
CA LEU A 30 -5.04 -2.87 16.88
C LEU A 30 -5.30 -3.51 15.52
N LEU A 31 -5.83 -4.73 15.51
CA LEU A 31 -6.19 -5.43 14.28
C LEU A 31 -7.26 -4.66 13.48
N SER A 32 -8.25 -4.04 14.16
CA SER A 32 -9.25 -3.21 13.46
C SER A 32 -8.63 -1.97 12.79
N GLY A 33 -7.59 -1.36 13.38
CA GLY A 33 -6.85 -0.28 12.74
C GLY A 33 -6.15 -0.73 11.46
N GLY A 34 -5.52 -1.90 11.48
CA GLY A 34 -4.95 -2.51 10.28
C GLY A 34 -6.03 -2.86 9.24
N PHE A 35 -7.14 -3.44 9.70
CA PHE A 35 -8.27 -3.81 8.84
C PHE A 35 -8.83 -2.60 8.09
N ILE A 36 -9.21 -1.53 8.80
CA ILE A 36 -9.82 -0.33 8.22
C ILE A 36 -8.91 0.30 7.16
N THR A 37 -7.61 0.41 7.44
CA THR A 37 -6.65 1.00 6.51
C THR A 37 -6.55 0.22 5.20
N ILE A 38 -6.49 -1.12 5.27
CA ILE A 38 -6.38 -1.98 4.09
C ILE A 38 -7.73 -2.11 3.38
N PHE A 39 -8.82 -2.22 4.14
CA PHE A 39 -10.18 -2.24 3.58
C PHE A 39 -10.44 -1.00 2.71
N ASP A 40 -10.07 0.19 3.20
CA ASP A 40 -10.22 1.45 2.47
C ASP A 40 -9.44 1.49 1.16
N LEU A 41 -8.22 0.96 1.14
CA LEU A 41 -7.43 0.84 -0.10
C LEU A 41 -8.14 0.03 -1.19
N PHE A 42 -8.86 -1.03 -0.81
CA PHE A 42 -9.48 -1.94 -1.77
C PHE A 42 -10.92 -1.58 -2.10
N VAL A 43 -11.68 -1.08 -1.14
CA VAL A 43 -13.10 -0.75 -1.31
C VAL A 43 -13.33 0.39 -2.31
N VAL A 44 -12.42 1.35 -2.34
CA VAL A 44 -12.48 2.49 -3.28
C VAL A 44 -12.47 2.03 -4.72
N ASN A 45 -11.66 1.01 -5.06
CA ASN A 45 -11.55 0.52 -6.43
C ASN A 45 -12.88 -0.01 -7.00
N VAL A 46 -13.69 -0.66 -6.16
CA VAL A 46 -15.01 -1.18 -6.58
C VAL A 46 -16.02 -0.06 -6.79
N ALA A 47 -15.86 1.05 -6.09
CA ALA A 47 -16.76 2.19 -6.13
C ALA A 47 -16.44 3.21 -7.25
N ILE A 48 -15.30 3.06 -7.96
CA ILE A 48 -14.82 3.99 -8.98
C ILE A 48 -15.90 4.37 -10.00
N PRO A 49 -16.61 3.43 -10.67
CA PRO A 49 -17.59 3.81 -11.69
C PRO A 49 -18.78 4.58 -11.10
N SER A 50 -19.21 4.23 -9.88
CA SER A 50 -20.29 4.94 -9.17
C SER A 50 -19.87 6.37 -8.79
N MET A 51 -18.61 6.56 -8.32
CA MET A 51 -18.05 7.89 -8.06
C MET A 51 -17.95 8.72 -9.35
N GLN A 52 -17.45 8.11 -10.42
CA GLN A 52 -17.31 8.77 -11.72
C GLN A 52 -18.66 9.26 -12.26
N ALA A 53 -19.68 8.41 -12.19
CA ALA A 53 -21.03 8.76 -12.66
C ALA A 53 -21.68 9.87 -11.83
N THR A 54 -21.61 9.77 -10.49
CA THR A 54 -22.34 10.69 -9.58
C THR A 54 -21.64 12.05 -9.42
N LEU A 55 -20.29 12.09 -9.51
CA LEU A 55 -19.53 13.31 -9.37
C LEU A 55 -19.16 13.92 -10.74
N SER A 56 -19.51 13.26 -11.85
CA SER A 56 -19.08 13.63 -13.21
C SER A 56 -17.55 13.77 -13.28
N ALA A 57 -16.83 12.90 -12.55
CA ALA A 57 -15.38 12.97 -12.41
C ALA A 57 -14.70 12.56 -13.73
N SER A 58 -13.71 13.34 -14.14
CA SER A 58 -12.83 12.96 -15.25
C SER A 58 -11.98 11.74 -14.88
N PHE A 59 -11.44 11.06 -15.89
CA PHE A 59 -10.53 9.93 -15.66
C PHE A 59 -9.28 10.35 -14.86
N ALA A 60 -8.76 11.56 -15.11
CA ALA A 60 -7.65 12.13 -14.35
C ALA A 60 -8.01 12.31 -12.87
N GLN A 61 -9.20 12.85 -12.57
CA GLN A 61 -9.66 13.01 -11.19
C GLN A 61 -9.83 11.66 -10.45
N ILE A 62 -10.29 10.62 -11.15
CA ILE A 62 -10.35 9.25 -10.57
C ILE A 62 -8.94 8.75 -10.22
N ASN A 63 -7.96 8.93 -11.10
CA ASN A 63 -6.57 8.58 -10.81
C ASN A 63 -6.05 9.33 -9.57
N PHE A 64 -6.36 10.64 -9.44
CA PHE A 64 -5.97 11.43 -8.26
C PHE A 64 -6.66 10.95 -6.98
N ILE A 65 -7.94 10.57 -7.01
CA ILE A 65 -8.66 10.05 -5.83
C ILE A 65 -7.94 8.84 -5.23
N ILE A 66 -7.35 7.97 -6.07
CA ILE A 66 -6.60 6.79 -5.62
C ILE A 66 -5.18 7.20 -5.23
N ALA A 67 -4.44 7.83 -6.15
CA ALA A 67 -3.02 8.11 -5.98
C ALA A 67 -2.73 9.11 -4.85
N ALA A 68 -3.62 10.07 -4.59
CA ALA A 68 -3.45 11.07 -3.54
C ALA A 68 -3.43 10.45 -2.13
N TYR A 69 -4.29 9.47 -1.87
CA TYR A 69 -4.28 8.71 -0.62
C TYR A 69 -2.96 7.94 -0.46
N GLU A 70 -2.58 7.15 -1.47
CA GLU A 70 -1.38 6.32 -1.45
C GLU A 70 -0.12 7.17 -1.28
N LEU A 71 -0.04 8.30 -1.98
CA LEU A 71 1.08 9.24 -1.86
C LEU A 71 1.16 9.86 -0.47
N ALA A 72 0.07 10.45 0.03
CA ALA A 72 0.05 11.07 1.35
C ALA A 72 0.39 10.06 2.45
N TYR A 73 -0.16 8.85 2.34
CA TYR A 73 0.15 7.73 3.23
C TYR A 73 1.65 7.38 3.17
N GLY A 74 2.20 7.16 1.98
CA GLY A 74 3.59 6.76 1.81
C GLY A 74 4.60 7.80 2.29
N VAL A 75 4.41 9.07 1.92
CA VAL A 75 5.31 10.18 2.31
C VAL A 75 5.36 10.38 3.82
N LEU A 76 4.20 10.29 4.48
CA LEU A 76 4.09 10.58 5.92
C LEU A 76 4.29 9.34 6.81
N LEU A 77 4.44 8.14 6.24
CA LEU A 77 4.54 6.89 7.01
C LEU A 77 5.71 6.87 7.98
N ILE A 78 6.90 7.30 7.52
CA ILE A 78 8.11 7.37 8.37
C ILE A 78 7.93 8.45 9.45
N ALA A 79 7.35 9.59 9.09
CA ALA A 79 7.03 10.65 10.02
C ALA A 79 6.05 10.17 11.11
N GLY A 80 5.00 9.47 10.73
CA GLY A 80 4.01 8.89 11.63
C GLY A 80 4.61 7.90 12.63
N SER A 81 5.53 7.03 12.16
CA SER A 81 6.24 6.10 13.03
C SER A 81 7.05 6.84 14.11
N ARG A 82 7.87 7.84 13.72
CA ARG A 82 8.69 8.63 14.64
C ARG A 82 7.87 9.47 15.62
N LEU A 83 6.74 10.03 15.15
CA LEU A 83 5.82 10.75 16.02
C LEU A 83 5.27 9.83 17.12
N GLY A 84 4.96 8.58 16.79
CA GLY A 84 4.50 7.57 17.75
C GLY A 84 5.54 7.25 18.81
N ASP A 85 6.79 7.07 18.40
CA ASP A 85 7.89 6.82 19.33
C ASP A 85 8.08 8.01 20.31
N ARG A 86 7.97 9.24 19.81
CA ARG A 86 8.20 10.47 20.63
C ARG A 86 7.01 10.84 21.52
N HIS A 87 5.78 10.76 21.01
CA HIS A 87 4.59 11.31 21.71
C HIS A 87 3.69 10.24 22.31
N GLY A 88 4.04 8.95 22.12
CA GLY A 88 3.28 7.82 22.58
C GLY A 88 2.51 7.13 21.45
N ARG A 89 2.75 5.82 21.32
CA ARG A 89 2.22 5.00 20.24
C ARG A 89 0.71 4.85 20.30
N ARG A 90 0.14 4.68 21.52
CA ARG A 90 -1.31 4.65 21.72
C ARG A 90 -1.97 5.98 21.34
N ARG A 91 -1.40 7.10 21.78
CA ARG A 91 -1.92 8.44 21.47
C ARG A 91 -1.96 8.67 19.95
N LEU A 92 -0.87 8.33 19.26
CA LEU A 92 -0.82 8.47 17.80
C LEU A 92 -1.74 7.49 17.08
N PHE A 93 -1.92 6.26 17.59
CA PHE A 93 -2.94 5.33 17.10
C PHE A 93 -4.33 5.95 17.19
N MET A 94 -4.70 6.51 18.35
CA MET A 94 -6.01 7.14 18.56
C MET A 94 -6.20 8.38 17.66
N LEU A 95 -5.19 9.26 17.57
CA LEU A 95 -5.23 10.44 16.70
C LEU A 95 -5.34 10.05 15.22
N GLY A 96 -4.56 9.06 14.78
CA GLY A 96 -4.62 8.53 13.43
C GLY A 96 -5.98 7.90 13.13
N MET A 97 -6.54 7.12 14.06
CA MET A 97 -7.87 6.50 13.91
C MET A 97 -8.99 7.55 13.86
N ALA A 98 -8.97 8.54 14.76
CA ALA A 98 -9.94 9.63 14.76
C ALA A 98 -9.83 10.47 13.48
N GLY A 99 -8.60 10.85 13.10
CA GLY A 99 -8.32 11.56 11.86
C GLY A 99 -8.78 10.80 10.63
N PHE A 100 -8.53 9.48 10.59
CA PHE A 100 -8.98 8.61 9.51
C PHE A 100 -10.52 8.55 9.43
N ALA A 101 -11.21 8.38 10.55
CA ALA A 101 -12.66 8.35 10.61
C ALA A 101 -13.28 9.68 10.14
N VAL A 102 -12.74 10.82 10.61
CA VAL A 102 -13.19 12.15 10.18
C VAL A 102 -12.91 12.39 8.69
N ALA A 103 -11.69 12.10 8.23
CA ALA A 103 -11.34 12.25 6.81
C ALA A 103 -12.19 11.32 5.92
N SER A 104 -12.48 10.10 6.38
CA SER A 104 -13.38 9.18 5.68
C SER A 104 -14.80 9.75 5.60
N ALA A 105 -15.32 10.36 6.69
CA ALA A 105 -16.60 11.04 6.65
C ALA A 105 -16.60 12.22 5.65
N LEU A 106 -15.50 12.99 5.58
CA LEU A 106 -15.35 14.05 4.57
C LEU A 106 -15.33 13.48 3.15
N CYS A 107 -14.70 12.32 2.93
CA CYS A 107 -14.77 11.60 1.64
C CYS A 107 -16.22 11.25 1.29
N GLY A 108 -16.98 10.66 2.21
CA GLY A 108 -18.37 10.27 1.99
C GLY A 108 -19.32 11.46 1.77
N LEU A 109 -18.98 12.62 2.29
CA LEU A 109 -19.76 13.87 2.15
C LEU A 109 -19.29 14.76 1.01
N ALA A 110 -18.23 14.36 0.27
CA ALA A 110 -17.63 15.19 -0.79
C ALA A 110 -18.66 15.50 -1.90
N PRO A 111 -18.89 16.80 -2.23
CA PRO A 111 -19.80 17.20 -3.29
C PRO A 111 -19.15 17.23 -4.67
N THR A 112 -17.81 17.32 -4.74
CA THR A 112 -17.06 17.42 -5.99
C THR A 112 -15.85 16.46 -5.97
N PRO A 113 -15.31 16.06 -7.14
CA PRO A 113 -14.09 15.26 -7.20
C PRO A 113 -12.91 15.91 -6.46
N ASP A 114 -12.73 17.21 -6.57
CA ASP A 114 -11.61 17.94 -5.98
C ASP A 114 -11.68 17.93 -4.44
N THR A 115 -12.89 18.09 -3.88
CA THR A 115 -13.09 17.94 -2.42
C THR A 115 -12.84 16.52 -1.96
N LEU A 116 -13.19 15.51 -2.78
CA LEU A 116 -12.88 14.11 -2.50
C LEU A 116 -11.37 13.87 -2.52
N ILE A 117 -10.64 14.40 -3.51
CA ILE A 117 -9.18 14.32 -3.58
C ILE A 117 -8.54 14.94 -2.32
N ALA A 118 -8.97 16.13 -1.93
CA ALA A 118 -8.47 16.78 -0.72
C ALA A 118 -8.74 15.95 0.55
N ALA A 119 -9.93 15.38 0.67
CA ALA A 119 -10.27 14.50 1.78
C ALA A 119 -9.45 13.19 1.77
N ARG A 120 -9.13 12.64 0.59
CA ARG A 120 -8.25 11.48 0.42
C ARG A 120 -6.81 11.76 0.86
N ILE A 121 -6.27 12.96 0.61
CA ILE A 121 -4.96 13.38 1.14
C ILE A 121 -4.98 13.37 2.67
N LEU A 122 -6.02 13.94 3.30
CA LEU A 122 -6.17 13.95 4.76
C LEU A 122 -6.31 12.53 5.32
N GLN A 123 -7.05 11.67 4.64
CA GLN A 123 -7.25 10.28 5.03
C GLN A 123 -5.95 9.47 4.94
N GLY A 124 -5.15 9.66 3.87
CA GLY A 124 -3.82 9.07 3.71
C GLY A 124 -2.84 9.54 4.80
N ALA A 125 -2.86 10.82 5.14
CA ALA A 125 -2.07 11.37 6.23
C ALA A 125 -2.46 10.75 7.60
N ALA A 126 -3.74 10.58 7.86
CA ALA A 126 -4.23 9.92 9.07
C ALA A 126 -3.86 8.42 9.11
N ALA A 127 -3.93 7.71 7.98
CA ALA A 127 -3.46 6.33 7.84
C ALA A 127 -1.96 6.21 8.17
N ALA A 128 -1.15 7.18 7.74
CA ALA A 128 0.29 7.23 8.03
C ALA A 128 0.59 7.41 9.53
N LEU A 129 -0.28 8.06 10.29
CA LEU A 129 -0.17 8.12 11.75
C LEU A 129 -0.63 6.82 12.42
N LEU A 130 -1.67 6.19 11.89
CA LEU A 130 -2.35 5.03 12.45
C LEU A 130 -1.55 3.73 12.27
N PHE A 131 -1.24 3.38 11.04
CA PHE A 131 -0.79 2.04 10.66
C PHE A 131 0.56 1.62 11.27
N PRO A 132 1.60 2.48 11.33
CA PRO A 132 2.85 2.11 11.98
C PRO A 132 2.69 1.77 13.46
N GLN A 133 1.72 2.40 14.15
CA GLN A 133 1.48 2.15 15.55
C GLN A 133 0.94 0.74 15.81
N VAL A 134 0.18 0.17 14.87
CA VAL A 134 -0.30 -1.22 14.96
C VAL A 134 0.88 -2.17 15.08
N TYR A 135 1.87 -2.05 14.19
CA TYR A 135 3.08 -2.88 14.23
C TYR A 135 3.91 -2.64 15.49
N ALA A 136 4.12 -1.37 15.84
CA ALA A 136 4.93 -0.99 17.00
C ALA A 136 4.31 -1.47 18.32
N LEU A 137 3.01 -1.28 18.51
CA LEU A 137 2.29 -1.72 19.72
C LEU A 137 2.27 -3.25 19.84
N ILE A 138 2.05 -3.99 18.75
CA ILE A 138 2.16 -5.45 18.76
C ILE A 138 3.59 -5.89 19.15
N ARG A 139 4.61 -5.23 18.59
CA ARG A 139 6.02 -5.57 18.85
C ARG A 139 6.40 -5.40 20.31
N VAL A 140 5.95 -4.32 20.96
CA VAL A 140 6.30 -4.01 22.35
C VAL A 140 5.42 -4.73 23.38
N SER A 141 4.18 -5.11 23.00
CA SER A 141 3.22 -5.72 23.93
C SER A 141 3.31 -7.25 23.99
N PHE A 142 3.97 -7.89 23.03
CA PHE A 142 4.06 -9.34 22.94
C PHE A 142 5.50 -9.81 22.73
N GLU A 143 5.84 -10.98 23.28
CA GLU A 143 7.15 -11.60 23.17
C GLU A 143 7.07 -13.03 22.61
N GLY A 144 8.17 -13.54 22.13
CA GLY A 144 8.35 -14.93 21.73
C GLY A 144 7.24 -15.48 20.83
N HIS A 145 6.59 -16.54 21.25
CA HIS A 145 5.51 -17.20 20.50
C HIS A 145 4.24 -16.33 20.40
N ALA A 146 3.92 -15.56 21.44
CA ALA A 146 2.76 -14.68 21.44
C ALA A 146 2.89 -13.56 20.38
N ARG A 147 4.10 -12.99 20.22
CA ARG A 147 4.40 -12.00 19.18
C ARG A 147 4.21 -12.59 17.78
N ARG A 148 4.76 -13.79 17.53
CA ARG A 148 4.57 -14.47 16.24
C ARG A 148 3.10 -14.71 15.93
N ARG A 149 2.31 -15.12 16.93
CA ARG A 149 0.86 -15.33 16.79
C ARG A 149 0.12 -14.02 16.51
N ALA A 150 0.46 -12.93 17.22
CA ALA A 150 -0.17 -11.61 17.00
C ALA A 150 0.10 -11.07 15.58
N PHE A 151 1.35 -11.18 15.09
CA PHE A 151 1.68 -10.83 13.70
C PHE A 151 1.01 -11.75 12.66
N GLY A 152 0.86 -13.04 12.98
CA GLY A 152 0.10 -13.97 12.14
C GLY A 152 -1.37 -13.57 12.03
N LEU A 153 -2.00 -13.18 13.16
CA LEU A 153 -3.37 -12.65 13.18
C LEU A 153 -3.46 -11.32 12.40
N LEU A 154 -2.47 -10.42 12.55
CA LEU A 154 -2.43 -9.19 11.76
C LEU A 154 -2.38 -9.50 10.26
N GLY A 155 -1.47 -10.36 9.80
CA GLY A 155 -1.39 -10.75 8.39
C GLY A 155 -2.70 -11.34 7.86
N MET A 156 -3.36 -12.20 8.64
CA MET A 156 -4.67 -12.76 8.30
C MET A 156 -5.74 -11.65 8.22
N THR A 157 -5.75 -10.71 9.16
CA THR A 157 -6.67 -9.57 9.19
C THR A 157 -6.49 -8.66 7.98
N LEU A 158 -5.25 -8.36 7.57
CA LEU A 158 -4.97 -7.55 6.38
C LEU A 158 -5.42 -8.26 5.09
N GLY A 159 -5.18 -9.58 4.98
CA GLY A 159 -5.68 -10.38 3.86
C GLY A 159 -7.21 -10.41 3.81
N LEU A 160 -7.86 -10.60 4.96
CA LEU A 160 -9.33 -10.57 5.04
C LEU A 160 -9.89 -9.18 4.70
N ALA A 161 -9.21 -8.10 5.12
CA ALA A 161 -9.59 -6.73 4.79
C ALA A 161 -9.57 -6.46 3.28
N ALA A 162 -8.57 -6.99 2.58
CA ALA A 162 -8.50 -6.87 1.12
C ALA A 162 -9.66 -7.59 0.42
N ILE A 163 -9.99 -8.81 0.85
CA ILE A 163 -11.14 -9.56 0.33
C ILE A 163 -12.45 -8.82 0.66
N ALA A 164 -12.60 -8.42 1.92
CA ALA A 164 -13.78 -7.70 2.38
C ALA A 164 -13.98 -6.37 1.62
N GLY A 165 -12.90 -5.64 1.33
CA GLY A 165 -12.95 -4.41 0.54
C GLY A 165 -13.57 -4.62 -0.83
N GLN A 166 -13.24 -5.71 -1.49
CA GLN A 166 -13.81 -6.04 -2.81
C GLN A 166 -15.28 -6.52 -2.69
N VAL A 167 -15.54 -7.49 -1.84
CA VAL A 167 -16.86 -8.14 -1.76
C VAL A 167 -17.89 -7.29 -1.01
N LEU A 168 -17.55 -6.85 0.22
CA LEU A 168 -18.45 -6.00 1.01
C LEU A 168 -18.57 -4.61 0.39
N GLY A 169 -17.49 -4.09 -0.20
CA GLY A 169 -17.55 -2.83 -0.94
C GLY A 169 -18.52 -2.90 -2.10
N GLY A 170 -18.42 -3.96 -2.91
CA GLY A 170 -19.37 -4.23 -3.99
C GLY A 170 -20.82 -4.34 -3.50
N TRP A 171 -21.01 -5.07 -2.40
CA TRP A 171 -22.33 -5.21 -1.79
C TRP A 171 -22.87 -3.87 -1.26
N ILE A 172 -22.06 -3.06 -0.56
CA ILE A 172 -22.46 -1.75 -0.03
C ILE A 172 -22.90 -0.81 -1.16
N VAL A 173 -22.13 -0.77 -2.26
CA VAL A 173 -22.45 0.07 -3.42
C VAL A 173 -23.73 -0.44 -4.13
N HIS A 174 -23.86 -1.76 -4.31
CA HIS A 174 -25.03 -2.37 -4.95
C HIS A 174 -26.31 -2.21 -4.12
N ALA A 175 -26.22 -2.38 -2.79
CA ALA A 175 -27.35 -2.28 -1.88
C ALA A 175 -27.88 -0.85 -1.73
N ASP A 176 -27.11 0.15 -2.18
CA ASP A 176 -27.44 1.58 -2.11
C ASP A 176 -28.04 2.00 -0.75
N LEU A 177 -27.34 1.61 0.33
CA LEU A 177 -27.80 1.83 1.69
C LEU A 177 -28.16 3.30 1.91
N PHE A 178 -29.42 3.56 2.21
CA PHE A 178 -29.98 4.91 2.45
C PHE A 178 -29.86 5.91 1.27
N GLY A 179 -29.70 5.43 0.03
CA GLY A 179 -29.46 6.29 -1.14
C GLY A 179 -28.06 6.93 -1.16
N LEU A 180 -27.13 6.36 -0.41
CA LEU A 180 -25.76 6.90 -0.28
C LEU A 180 -24.80 6.37 -1.35
N ALA A 181 -25.19 5.34 -2.10
CA ALA A 181 -24.39 4.69 -3.12
C ALA A 181 -22.93 4.43 -2.63
N TRP A 182 -21.93 4.89 -3.37
CA TRP A 182 -20.51 4.77 -3.02
C TRP A 182 -20.14 5.51 -1.71
N ARG A 183 -20.88 6.52 -1.29
CA ARG A 183 -20.59 7.31 -0.08
C ARG A 183 -20.60 6.45 1.19
N ALA A 184 -21.42 5.41 1.21
CA ALA A 184 -21.53 4.50 2.34
C ALA A 184 -20.24 3.77 2.66
N ILE A 185 -19.37 3.48 1.65
CA ILE A 185 -18.06 2.81 1.88
C ILE A 185 -17.12 3.64 2.77
N PHE A 186 -17.22 4.96 2.69
CA PHE A 186 -16.46 5.87 3.53
C PHE A 186 -17.13 6.11 4.88
N LEU A 187 -18.45 6.33 4.88
CA LEU A 187 -19.20 6.66 6.10
C LEU A 187 -19.20 5.52 7.13
N ILE A 188 -19.10 4.26 6.69
CA ILE A 188 -19.00 3.10 7.59
C ILE A 188 -17.76 3.14 8.48
N ASN A 189 -16.71 3.81 8.05
CA ASN A 189 -15.47 3.96 8.82
C ASN A 189 -15.65 4.88 10.03
N LEU A 190 -16.64 5.78 10.02
CA LEU A 190 -16.87 6.71 11.11
C LEU A 190 -17.30 5.99 12.41
N PRO A 191 -18.38 5.20 12.46
CA PRO A 191 -18.75 4.47 13.68
C PRO A 191 -17.68 3.46 14.10
N LEU A 192 -17.04 2.77 13.15
CA LEU A 192 -15.99 1.80 13.43
C LEU A 192 -14.75 2.47 14.04
N GLY A 193 -14.33 3.61 13.47
CA GLY A 193 -13.19 4.38 13.97
C GLY A 193 -13.46 5.00 15.34
N LEU A 194 -14.66 5.55 15.59
CA LEU A 194 -15.03 6.08 16.91
C LEU A 194 -15.06 4.97 17.98
N LEU A 195 -15.61 3.80 17.65
CA LEU A 195 -15.59 2.64 18.55
C LEU A 195 -14.17 2.18 18.84
N ALA A 196 -13.33 2.07 17.82
CA ALA A 196 -11.92 1.69 17.98
C ALA A 196 -11.14 2.71 18.82
N CYS A 197 -11.36 4.02 18.63
CA CYS A 197 -10.79 5.07 19.48
C CYS A 197 -11.25 4.93 20.94
N TRP A 198 -12.51 4.69 21.17
CA TRP A 198 -13.05 4.52 22.53
C TRP A 198 -12.46 3.29 23.22
N LEU A 199 -12.30 2.18 22.51
CA LEU A 199 -11.70 0.97 23.03
C LEU A 199 -10.17 1.07 23.18
N ALA A 200 -9.50 1.87 22.35
CA ALA A 200 -8.04 2.05 22.38
C ALA A 200 -7.52 2.67 23.69
N ARG A 201 -8.39 3.30 24.49
CA ARG A 201 -8.04 3.77 25.85
C ARG A 201 -7.55 2.63 26.77
N HIS A 202 -7.91 1.39 26.48
CA HIS A 202 -7.49 0.21 27.24
C HIS A 202 -6.13 -0.36 26.78
N ILE A 203 -5.53 0.21 25.73
CA ILE A 203 -4.19 -0.15 25.29
C ILE A 203 -3.16 0.56 26.20
N PRO A 204 -2.14 -0.14 26.70
CA PRO A 204 -1.07 0.51 27.45
C PRO A 204 -0.33 1.53 26.60
N GLU A 205 0.04 2.67 27.19
CA GLU A 205 0.88 3.63 26.48
C GLU A 205 2.32 3.12 26.41
N SER A 206 2.98 3.37 25.29
CA SER A 206 4.41 3.13 25.15
C SER A 206 5.02 4.27 24.34
N ALA A 207 6.05 4.88 24.89
CA ALA A 207 6.85 5.89 24.24
C ALA A 207 8.32 5.53 24.45
N GLU A 208 9.12 5.73 23.43
CA GLU A 208 10.57 5.71 23.54
C GLU A 208 11.04 7.15 23.36
N PRO A 209 11.61 7.80 24.37
CA PRO A 209 12.10 9.15 24.25
C PRO A 209 13.30 9.19 23.28
N SER A 210 13.05 9.18 22.01
CA SER A 210 14.06 9.45 21.01
C SER A 210 14.20 10.97 20.87
N GLY A 211 15.36 11.53 21.27
CA GLY A 211 15.65 12.96 21.13
C GLY A 211 15.86 13.42 19.68
N ALA A 212 15.62 12.55 18.69
CA ALA A 212 15.80 12.85 17.29
C ALA A 212 14.73 13.82 16.79
N ALA A 213 15.16 14.98 16.28
CA ALA A 213 14.28 15.96 15.65
C ALA A 213 13.65 15.38 14.38
N MET A 214 12.38 15.75 14.14
CA MET A 214 11.67 15.37 12.92
C MET A 214 12.18 16.16 11.72
N ASP A 215 12.48 15.48 10.63
CA ASP A 215 12.89 16.10 9.37
C ASP A 215 11.65 16.50 8.53
N TRP A 216 10.92 17.54 8.99
CA TRP A 216 9.78 18.09 8.26
C TRP A 216 10.16 18.66 6.89
N PRO A 217 11.32 19.38 6.73
CA PRO A 217 11.75 19.84 5.42
C PRO A 217 11.98 18.70 4.43
N GLY A 218 12.57 17.59 4.89
CA GLY A 218 12.73 16.39 4.06
C GLY A 218 11.39 15.78 3.64
N ALA A 219 10.45 15.64 4.57
CA ALA A 219 9.10 15.14 4.25
C ALA A 219 8.37 16.06 3.27
N ALA A 220 8.47 17.39 3.45
CA ALA A 220 7.87 18.37 2.54
C ALA A 220 8.47 18.30 1.13
N LEU A 221 9.80 18.20 1.02
CA LEU A 221 10.48 18.13 -0.30
C LEU A 221 10.15 16.85 -1.06
N VAL A 222 10.18 15.69 -0.40
CA VAL A 222 9.84 14.42 -1.07
C VAL A 222 8.35 14.40 -1.44
N GLY A 223 7.47 14.89 -0.55
CA GLY A 223 6.03 14.98 -0.81
C GLY A 223 5.72 15.90 -1.99
N LEU A 224 6.32 17.10 -2.00
CA LEU A 224 6.17 18.04 -3.11
C LEU A 224 6.71 17.44 -4.43
N GLY A 225 7.89 16.84 -4.41
CA GLY A 225 8.50 16.25 -5.59
C GLY A 225 7.64 15.14 -6.19
N LEU A 226 7.12 14.24 -5.35
CA LEU A 226 6.26 13.17 -5.80
C LEU A 226 4.87 13.67 -6.23
N ALA A 227 4.29 14.66 -5.55
CA ALA A 227 3.01 15.27 -5.94
C ALA A 227 3.11 15.94 -7.32
N LEU A 228 4.19 16.69 -7.56
CA LEU A 228 4.44 17.32 -8.87
C LEU A 228 4.66 16.27 -9.97
N LEU A 229 5.32 15.16 -9.65
CA LEU A 229 5.49 14.04 -10.59
C LEU A 229 4.15 13.42 -10.96
N LEU A 230 3.30 13.11 -9.97
CA LEU A 230 1.98 12.56 -10.21
C LEU A 230 1.10 13.52 -11.01
N LEU A 231 1.13 14.80 -10.65
CA LEU A 231 0.40 15.84 -11.38
C LEU A 231 0.79 15.87 -12.86
N ALA A 232 2.10 15.83 -13.15
CA ALA A 232 2.59 15.80 -14.52
C ALA A 232 2.17 14.51 -15.27
N LEU A 233 2.23 13.34 -14.59
CA LEU A 233 1.91 12.05 -15.21
C LEU A 233 0.40 11.84 -15.42
N ILE A 234 -0.46 12.43 -14.60
CA ILE A 234 -1.92 12.28 -14.70
C ILE A 234 -2.52 13.33 -15.65
N GLU A 235 -2.16 14.61 -15.48
CA GLU A 235 -2.71 15.70 -16.27
C GLU A 235 -2.01 15.87 -17.63
N GLY A 236 -0.74 15.49 -17.73
CA GLY A 236 0.03 15.62 -18.97
C GLY A 236 -0.69 14.96 -20.16
N PRO A 237 -0.96 13.65 -20.13
CA PRO A 237 -1.68 12.97 -21.19
C PRO A 237 -3.11 13.49 -21.39
N ALA A 238 -3.84 13.75 -20.28
CA ALA A 238 -5.22 14.22 -20.34
C ALA A 238 -5.39 15.57 -21.05
N GLN A 239 -4.35 16.41 -21.03
CA GLN A 239 -4.34 17.73 -21.64
C GLN A 239 -3.33 17.86 -22.80
N GLN A 240 -2.87 16.74 -23.38
CA GLN A 240 -1.90 16.71 -24.48
C GLN A 240 -0.57 17.42 -24.18
N TRP A 241 -0.06 17.24 -22.97
CA TRP A 241 1.23 17.72 -22.48
C TRP A 241 1.43 19.25 -22.57
N PRO A 242 0.55 20.07 -21.99
CA PRO A 242 0.74 21.51 -21.97
C PRO A 242 2.03 21.87 -21.21
N ALA A 243 2.61 23.02 -21.53
CA ALA A 243 3.90 23.45 -20.98
C ALA A 243 3.96 23.43 -19.44
N TRP A 244 2.86 23.72 -18.76
CA TRP A 244 2.81 23.70 -17.30
C TRP A 244 3.02 22.30 -16.70
N THR A 245 2.56 21.22 -17.35
CA THR A 245 2.80 19.84 -16.89
C THR A 245 4.26 19.45 -17.03
N LEU A 246 4.92 19.90 -18.11
CA LEU A 246 6.37 19.71 -18.29
C LEU A 246 7.17 20.49 -17.23
N VAL A 247 6.73 21.70 -16.87
CA VAL A 247 7.30 22.51 -15.77
C VAL A 247 7.11 21.76 -14.44
N CYS A 248 5.95 21.19 -14.16
CA CYS A 248 5.73 20.36 -12.96
C CYS A 248 6.67 19.15 -12.93
N GLY A 249 6.85 18.46 -14.06
CA GLY A 249 7.81 17.35 -14.15
C GLY A 249 9.26 17.78 -13.87
N GLY A 250 9.70 18.90 -14.45
CA GLY A 250 11.01 19.50 -14.19
C GLY A 250 11.18 19.92 -12.73
N ALA A 251 10.17 20.58 -12.16
CA ALA A 251 10.15 20.99 -10.76
C ALA A 251 10.19 19.79 -9.81
N SER A 252 9.54 18.68 -10.16
CA SER A 252 9.63 17.41 -9.43
C SER A 252 11.07 16.93 -9.32
N VAL A 253 11.79 16.89 -10.45
CA VAL A 253 13.21 16.47 -10.47
C VAL A 253 14.06 17.37 -9.57
N VAL A 254 13.84 18.67 -9.62
CA VAL A 254 14.54 19.65 -8.76
C VAL A 254 14.22 19.42 -7.28
N ALA A 255 12.94 19.21 -6.93
CA ALA A 255 12.53 18.97 -5.53
C ALA A 255 13.11 17.66 -4.99
N LEU A 256 13.09 16.57 -5.78
CA LEU A 256 13.68 15.29 -5.40
C LEU A 256 15.20 15.35 -5.29
N ALA A 257 15.88 16.10 -6.17
CA ALA A 257 17.32 16.35 -6.05
C ALA A 257 17.65 17.19 -4.81
N ALA A 258 16.84 18.19 -4.50
CA ALA A 258 16.97 18.99 -3.27
C ALA A 258 16.74 18.12 -2.02
N PHE A 259 15.75 17.22 -2.05
CA PHE A 259 15.54 16.22 -0.99
C PHE A 259 16.78 15.37 -0.75
N VAL A 260 17.35 14.75 -1.79
CA VAL A 260 18.57 13.94 -1.67
C VAL A 260 19.73 14.75 -1.09
N ARG A 261 19.93 15.99 -1.56
CA ARG A 261 20.96 16.89 -1.02
C ARG A 261 20.73 17.24 0.45
N LEU A 262 19.48 17.51 0.82
CA LEU A 262 19.10 17.79 2.20
C LEU A 262 19.39 16.60 3.11
N GLN A 263 18.97 15.39 2.72
CA GLN A 263 19.19 14.17 3.50
C GLN A 263 20.70 13.92 3.75
N ARG A 264 21.52 14.07 2.71
CA ARG A 264 22.97 13.95 2.84
C ARG A 264 23.56 15.00 3.79
N ARG A 265 23.07 16.26 3.75
CA ARG A 265 23.51 17.33 4.66
C ARG A 265 23.07 17.07 6.11
N VAL A 266 21.86 16.59 6.33
CA VAL A 266 21.37 16.22 7.67
C VAL A 266 22.23 15.11 8.26
N ALA A 267 22.50 14.05 7.47
CA ALA A 267 23.38 12.96 7.90
C ALA A 267 24.81 13.43 8.20
N ALA A 268 25.41 14.27 7.33
CA ALA A 268 26.76 14.80 7.51
C ALA A 268 26.91 15.68 8.75
N ARG A 269 25.83 16.31 9.22
CA ARG A 269 25.78 17.10 10.46
C ARG A 269 25.48 16.26 11.72
N GLY A 270 25.44 14.94 11.61
CA GLY A 270 25.07 14.05 12.72
C GLY A 270 23.59 14.06 13.09
N GLY A 271 22.74 14.67 12.25
CA GLY A 271 21.28 14.62 12.40
C GLY A 271 20.71 13.27 11.94
N VAL A 272 19.43 13.05 12.23
CA VAL A 272 18.72 11.83 11.80
C VAL A 272 17.89 12.15 10.55
N PRO A 273 18.35 11.76 9.34
CA PRO A 273 17.64 12.03 8.10
C PRO A 273 16.33 11.24 8.05
N LEU A 274 15.36 11.68 7.25
CA LEU A 274 14.12 10.94 6.98
C LEU A 274 14.43 9.60 6.30
N VAL A 275 15.32 9.67 5.31
CA VAL A 275 15.85 8.50 4.59
C VAL A 275 17.38 8.59 4.59
N ASP A 276 18.05 7.57 5.11
CA ASP A 276 19.50 7.50 5.02
C ASP A 276 19.93 7.14 3.58
N MET A 277 20.49 8.14 2.91
CA MET A 277 20.97 7.97 1.55
C MET A 277 22.10 6.94 1.45
N ALA A 278 22.84 6.66 2.54
CA ALA A 278 23.87 5.62 2.57
C ALA A 278 23.26 4.21 2.37
N LEU A 279 22.04 3.97 2.86
CA LEU A 279 21.32 2.72 2.60
C LEU A 279 21.00 2.56 1.10
N LEU A 280 20.55 3.61 0.45
CA LEU A 280 20.21 3.59 -0.97
C LEU A 280 21.46 3.53 -1.88
N THR A 281 22.65 3.84 -1.35
CA THR A 281 23.92 3.64 -2.09
C THR A 281 24.42 2.21 -2.03
N GLN A 282 23.87 1.36 -1.14
CA GLN A 282 24.15 -0.06 -1.13
C GLN A 282 23.44 -0.74 -2.33
N PRO A 283 24.18 -1.28 -3.33
CA PRO A 283 23.54 -1.69 -4.59
C PRO A 283 22.45 -2.74 -4.41
N ARG A 284 22.65 -3.67 -3.50
CA ARG A 284 21.69 -4.75 -3.21
C ARG A 284 20.39 -4.23 -2.57
N PHE A 285 20.52 -3.32 -1.62
CA PHE A 285 19.34 -2.72 -0.97
C PHE A 285 18.57 -1.83 -1.94
N ALA A 286 19.28 -1.01 -2.72
CA ALA A 286 18.67 -0.18 -3.76
C ALA A 286 17.94 -1.04 -4.82
N GLU A 287 18.56 -2.15 -5.26
CA GLU A 287 17.92 -3.10 -6.18
C GLU A 287 16.70 -3.77 -5.55
N GLY A 288 16.75 -4.17 -4.27
CA GLY A 288 15.61 -4.68 -3.51
C GLY A 288 14.47 -3.66 -3.38
N CYS A 289 14.79 -2.40 -3.08
CA CYS A 289 13.85 -1.29 -3.03
C CYS A 289 13.18 -1.04 -4.39
N LEU A 290 13.94 -1.07 -5.48
CA LEU A 290 13.40 -0.93 -6.83
C LEU A 290 12.43 -2.07 -7.17
N VAL A 291 12.77 -3.31 -6.81
CA VAL A 291 11.88 -4.46 -7.00
C VAL A 291 10.57 -4.28 -6.20
N VAL A 292 10.67 -3.84 -4.94
CA VAL A 292 9.47 -3.55 -4.12
C VAL A 292 8.59 -2.51 -4.82
N MET A 293 9.16 -1.40 -5.26
CA MET A 293 8.43 -0.34 -5.94
C MET A 293 7.75 -0.85 -7.22
N LEU A 294 8.47 -1.62 -8.06
CA LEU A 294 7.93 -2.18 -9.31
C LEU A 294 6.79 -3.17 -9.06
N VAL A 295 6.93 -4.08 -8.10
CA VAL A 295 5.90 -5.08 -7.80
C VAL A 295 4.65 -4.42 -7.23
N PHE A 296 4.79 -3.48 -6.30
CA PHE A 296 3.64 -2.79 -5.69
C PHE A 296 2.96 -1.82 -6.66
N SER A 297 3.68 -1.25 -7.65
CA SER A 297 3.07 -0.41 -8.67
C SER A 297 2.01 -1.14 -9.51
N THR A 298 2.14 -2.46 -9.66
CA THR A 298 1.24 -3.24 -10.52
C THR A 298 -0.08 -3.60 -9.84
N ALA A 299 -0.13 -3.63 -8.50
CA ALA A 299 -1.31 -4.05 -7.76
C ALA A 299 -2.46 -3.03 -7.87
N SER A 300 -2.22 -1.77 -7.47
CA SER A 300 -3.24 -0.71 -7.54
C SER A 300 -3.66 -0.41 -8.98
N ALA A 301 -2.70 -0.44 -9.92
CA ALA A 301 -2.98 -0.32 -11.35
C ALA A 301 -3.94 -1.41 -11.86
N MET A 302 -3.72 -2.67 -11.46
CA MET A 302 -4.60 -3.80 -11.81
C MET A 302 -6.02 -3.56 -11.30
N PHE A 303 -6.19 -3.15 -10.04
CA PHE A 303 -7.51 -2.94 -9.45
C PHE A 303 -8.30 -1.84 -10.15
N LEU A 304 -7.67 -0.69 -10.43
CA LEU A 304 -8.29 0.41 -11.17
C LEU A 304 -8.76 -0.06 -12.55
N CYS A 305 -7.82 -0.62 -13.33
CA CYS A 305 -8.13 -1.01 -14.72
C CYS A 305 -9.16 -2.14 -14.79
N TYR A 306 -9.11 -3.10 -13.84
CA TYR A 306 -10.10 -4.15 -13.74
C TYR A 306 -11.51 -3.62 -13.42
N ALA A 307 -11.63 -2.70 -12.46
CA ALA A 307 -12.91 -2.11 -12.09
C ALA A 307 -13.55 -1.39 -13.29
N LEU A 308 -12.77 -0.62 -14.03
CA LEU A 308 -13.23 0.07 -15.23
C LEU A 308 -13.61 -0.89 -16.37
N LEU A 309 -12.81 -1.96 -16.57
CA LEU A 309 -13.11 -2.98 -17.57
C LEU A 309 -14.48 -3.61 -17.32
N VAL A 310 -14.68 -4.18 -16.12
CA VAL A 310 -15.86 -5.01 -15.86
C VAL A 310 -17.11 -4.20 -15.55
N GLN A 311 -16.99 -3.04 -14.89
CA GLN A 311 -18.14 -2.23 -14.53
C GLN A 311 -18.50 -1.23 -15.64
N THR A 312 -17.55 -0.41 -16.09
CA THR A 312 -17.83 0.60 -17.13
C THR A 312 -17.87 -0.02 -18.52
N GLY A 313 -16.97 -0.94 -18.83
CA GLY A 313 -16.88 -1.59 -20.13
C GLY A 313 -18.01 -2.59 -20.37
N PHE A 314 -18.24 -3.50 -19.44
CA PHE A 314 -19.21 -4.58 -19.56
C PHE A 314 -20.52 -4.35 -18.78
N GLY A 315 -20.66 -3.20 -18.10
CA GLY A 315 -21.90 -2.83 -17.41
C GLY A 315 -22.24 -3.69 -16.20
N LEU A 316 -21.26 -4.42 -15.62
CA LEU A 316 -21.50 -5.23 -14.44
C LEU A 316 -21.63 -4.33 -13.20
N ASP A 317 -22.53 -4.72 -12.30
CA ASP A 317 -22.63 -4.06 -11.00
C ASP A 317 -21.41 -4.33 -10.12
N ALA A 318 -21.22 -3.49 -9.12
CA ALA A 318 -20.07 -3.53 -8.22
C ALA A 318 -19.95 -4.85 -7.45
N LEU A 319 -21.07 -5.48 -7.07
CA LEU A 319 -21.08 -6.75 -6.37
C LEU A 319 -20.60 -7.88 -7.27
N THR A 320 -21.11 -7.97 -8.49
CA THR A 320 -20.68 -8.96 -9.48
C THR A 320 -19.20 -8.80 -9.83
N ALA A 321 -18.73 -7.57 -10.02
CA ALA A 321 -17.32 -7.27 -10.22
C ALA A 321 -16.44 -7.76 -9.05
N GLY A 322 -16.88 -7.48 -7.81
CA GLY A 322 -16.21 -7.96 -6.61
C GLY A 322 -16.18 -9.49 -6.50
N MET A 323 -17.29 -10.18 -6.85
CA MET A 323 -17.36 -11.64 -6.83
C MET A 323 -16.45 -12.30 -7.87
N ILE A 324 -16.31 -11.71 -9.06
CA ILE A 324 -15.38 -12.21 -10.08
C ILE A 324 -13.92 -12.07 -9.60
N PHE A 325 -13.60 -11.01 -8.84
CA PHE A 325 -12.24 -10.80 -8.32
C PHE A 325 -11.94 -11.56 -7.03
N ALA A 326 -12.95 -11.90 -6.22
CA ALA A 326 -12.77 -12.57 -4.92
C ALA A 326 -11.91 -13.84 -4.98
N PRO A 327 -12.01 -14.74 -5.99
CA PRO A 327 -11.13 -15.89 -6.12
C PRO A 327 -9.64 -15.54 -6.27
N ALA A 328 -9.31 -14.38 -6.87
CA ALA A 328 -7.93 -13.91 -6.91
C ALA A 328 -7.39 -13.62 -5.50
N SER A 329 -8.21 -13.05 -4.62
CA SER A 329 -7.85 -12.80 -3.22
C SER A 329 -7.63 -14.11 -2.44
N VAL A 330 -8.43 -15.14 -2.70
CA VAL A 330 -8.21 -16.49 -2.14
C VAL A 330 -6.89 -17.06 -2.65
N GLY A 331 -6.62 -16.92 -3.95
CA GLY A 331 -5.34 -17.29 -4.57
C GLY A 331 -4.17 -16.57 -3.88
N PHE A 332 -4.30 -15.27 -3.63
CA PHE A 332 -3.27 -14.46 -2.94
C PHE A 332 -2.96 -15.02 -1.55
N VAL A 333 -3.96 -15.34 -0.75
CA VAL A 333 -3.77 -15.94 0.57
C VAL A 333 -3.04 -17.29 0.45
N ALA A 334 -3.47 -18.16 -0.47
CA ALA A 334 -2.83 -19.45 -0.69
C ALA A 334 -1.36 -19.30 -1.12
N GLY A 335 -1.07 -18.40 -2.07
CA GLY A 335 0.29 -18.08 -2.51
C GLY A 335 1.16 -17.57 -1.37
N SER A 336 0.63 -16.65 -0.56
CA SER A 336 1.32 -16.10 0.61
C SER A 336 1.66 -17.16 1.68
N MET A 337 0.79 -18.15 1.87
CA MET A 337 1.02 -19.27 2.82
C MET A 337 2.07 -20.26 2.32
N ILE A 338 2.16 -20.48 1.03
CA ILE A 338 3.13 -21.40 0.42
C ILE A 338 4.49 -20.75 0.26
N ALA A 339 4.55 -19.45 0.04
CA ALA A 339 5.76 -18.68 -0.25
C ALA A 339 6.92 -18.92 0.74
N PRO A 340 6.73 -18.93 2.08
CA PRO A 340 7.85 -19.16 3.01
C PRO A 340 8.52 -20.54 2.83
N ARG A 341 7.72 -21.58 2.50
CA ARG A 341 8.26 -22.92 2.24
C ARG A 341 9.06 -22.97 0.95
N LEU A 342 8.60 -22.30 -0.11
CA LEU A 342 9.31 -22.20 -1.37
C LEU A 342 10.62 -21.43 -1.23
N VAL A 343 10.60 -20.33 -0.50
CA VAL A 343 11.80 -19.51 -0.24
C VAL A 343 12.80 -20.26 0.64
N ALA A 344 12.36 -20.99 1.66
CA ALA A 344 13.22 -21.82 2.48
C ALA A 344 13.93 -22.91 1.66
N ARG A 345 13.29 -23.46 0.61
CA ARG A 345 13.86 -24.50 -0.24
C ARG A 345 14.70 -23.98 -1.41
N TYR A 346 14.27 -22.89 -2.06
CA TYR A 346 14.86 -22.41 -3.32
C TYR A 346 15.45 -21.00 -3.21
N GLY A 347 15.39 -20.37 -2.03
CA GLY A 347 15.91 -19.02 -1.79
C GLY A 347 15.23 -17.95 -2.67
N THR A 348 16.00 -16.93 -3.05
CA THR A 348 15.51 -15.80 -3.85
C THR A 348 15.00 -16.22 -5.24
N ARG A 349 15.48 -17.37 -5.77
CA ARG A 349 14.99 -17.91 -7.05
C ARG A 349 13.49 -18.24 -7.03
N ALA A 350 12.98 -18.65 -5.87
CA ALA A 350 11.54 -18.88 -5.69
C ALA A 350 10.72 -17.60 -5.90
N ILE A 351 11.22 -16.46 -5.39
CA ILE A 351 10.56 -15.16 -5.55
C ILE A 351 10.63 -14.72 -7.03
N ALA A 352 11.78 -14.89 -7.69
CA ALA A 352 11.92 -14.58 -9.11
C ALA A 352 10.98 -15.41 -9.99
N LEU A 353 10.87 -16.72 -9.72
CA LEU A 353 9.94 -17.59 -10.44
C LEU A 353 8.46 -17.19 -10.18
N ALA A 354 8.11 -16.86 -8.93
CA ALA A 354 6.79 -16.37 -8.60
C ALA A 354 6.47 -15.04 -9.33
N ALA A 355 7.46 -14.15 -9.46
CA ALA A 355 7.32 -12.91 -10.24
C ALA A 355 7.10 -13.21 -11.75
N LEU A 356 7.81 -14.18 -12.33
CA LEU A 356 7.56 -14.61 -13.71
C LEU A 356 6.16 -15.20 -13.88
N LEU A 357 5.69 -16.00 -12.92
CA LEU A 357 4.32 -16.55 -12.94
C LEU A 357 3.27 -15.43 -12.80
N TYR A 358 3.56 -14.40 -11.99
CA TYR A 358 2.71 -13.22 -11.86
C TYR A 358 2.65 -12.42 -13.18
N GLY A 359 3.81 -12.19 -13.81
CA GLY A 359 3.89 -11.58 -15.15
C GLY A 359 3.15 -12.40 -16.22
N GLY A 360 3.28 -13.72 -16.18
CA GLY A 360 2.57 -14.63 -17.07
C GLY A 360 1.05 -14.57 -16.92
N ALA A 361 0.55 -14.52 -15.68
CA ALA A 361 -0.89 -14.36 -15.41
C ALA A 361 -1.40 -12.99 -15.92
N THR A 362 -0.62 -11.92 -15.68
CA THR A 362 -0.95 -10.58 -16.18
C THR A 362 -0.94 -10.53 -17.71
N ALA A 363 0.03 -11.16 -18.35
CA ALA A 363 0.10 -11.27 -19.80
C ALA A 363 -1.07 -12.11 -20.37
N ALA A 364 -1.47 -13.18 -19.69
CA ALA A 364 -2.64 -13.97 -20.08
C ALA A 364 -3.94 -13.14 -20.01
N LEU A 365 -4.13 -12.36 -18.94
CA LEU A 365 -5.26 -11.42 -18.83
C LEU A 365 -5.22 -10.39 -19.97
N MET A 366 -4.05 -9.76 -20.19
CA MET A 366 -3.85 -8.78 -21.26
C MET A 366 -4.20 -9.35 -22.63
N MET A 367 -3.67 -10.52 -22.97
CA MET A 367 -3.91 -11.15 -24.25
C MET A 367 -5.38 -11.60 -24.41
N HIS A 368 -5.95 -12.21 -23.35
CA HIS A 368 -7.34 -12.65 -23.40
C HIS A 368 -8.31 -11.50 -23.59
N THR A 369 -8.13 -10.38 -22.86
CA THR A 369 -8.99 -9.20 -23.02
C THR A 369 -8.79 -8.52 -24.37
N GLY A 370 -7.55 -8.36 -24.84
CA GLY A 370 -7.25 -7.72 -26.13
C GLY A 370 -7.75 -8.52 -27.34
N ILE A 371 -7.67 -9.88 -27.28
CA ILE A 371 -8.15 -10.75 -28.38
C ILE A 371 -9.69 -10.86 -28.36
N ALA A 372 -10.29 -11.01 -27.19
CA ALA A 372 -11.73 -11.18 -27.07
C ALA A 372 -12.50 -9.89 -27.33
N GLY A 373 -11.92 -8.73 -26.99
CA GLY A 373 -12.52 -7.42 -27.22
C GLY A 373 -13.96 -7.35 -26.70
N ALA A 374 -14.91 -6.92 -27.56
CA ALA A 374 -16.32 -6.84 -27.22
C ALA A 374 -16.99 -8.19 -26.91
N SER A 375 -16.41 -9.30 -27.36
CA SER A 375 -16.95 -10.66 -27.12
C SER A 375 -16.51 -11.27 -25.80
N LEU A 376 -15.71 -10.55 -25.00
CA LEU A 376 -15.22 -11.01 -23.70
C LEU A 376 -16.39 -11.25 -22.75
N SER A 377 -16.47 -12.46 -22.19
CA SER A 377 -17.27 -12.70 -21.00
C SER A 377 -16.40 -12.49 -19.76
N PRO A 378 -16.74 -11.54 -18.86
CA PRO A 378 -15.89 -11.26 -17.68
C PRO A 378 -15.65 -12.49 -16.78
N TRP A 379 -16.52 -13.48 -16.78
CA TRP A 379 -16.36 -14.75 -16.06
C TRP A 379 -15.19 -15.60 -16.58
N THR A 380 -14.79 -15.42 -17.84
CA THR A 380 -13.65 -16.15 -18.42
C THR A 380 -12.30 -15.65 -17.89
N LEU A 381 -12.28 -14.52 -17.16
CA LEU A 381 -11.09 -13.99 -16.49
C LEU A 381 -10.75 -14.77 -15.21
N LEU A 382 -11.70 -15.51 -14.62
CA LEU A 382 -11.54 -16.21 -13.34
C LEU A 382 -10.27 -17.06 -13.22
N PRO A 383 -9.94 -17.96 -14.16
CA PRO A 383 -8.75 -18.80 -14.03
C PRO A 383 -7.45 -17.97 -13.97
N ALA A 384 -7.36 -16.95 -14.83
CA ALA A 384 -6.19 -16.08 -14.88
C ALA A 384 -6.11 -15.15 -13.64
N LEU A 385 -7.24 -14.71 -13.08
CA LEU A 385 -7.31 -13.96 -11.84
C LEU A 385 -6.87 -14.78 -10.62
N VAL A 386 -7.29 -16.05 -10.52
CA VAL A 386 -6.82 -16.97 -9.45
C VAL A 386 -5.32 -17.19 -9.56
N TRP A 387 -4.83 -17.45 -10.77
CA TRP A 387 -3.39 -17.58 -11.02
C TRP A 387 -2.64 -16.30 -10.65
N LEU A 388 -3.13 -15.14 -11.10
CA LEU A 388 -2.57 -13.82 -10.76
C LEU A 388 -2.47 -13.64 -9.25
N GLY A 389 -3.56 -13.88 -8.53
CA GLY A 389 -3.58 -13.74 -7.07
C GLY A 389 -2.57 -14.65 -6.38
N ALA A 390 -2.54 -15.94 -6.75
CA ALA A 390 -1.61 -16.91 -6.17
C ALA A 390 -0.13 -16.52 -6.39
N ALA A 391 0.21 -16.13 -7.61
CA ALA A 391 1.55 -15.70 -7.95
C ALA A 391 1.92 -14.38 -7.25
N GLN A 392 1.01 -13.40 -7.18
CA GLN A 392 1.21 -12.13 -6.49
C GLN A 392 1.44 -12.34 -4.98
N GLY A 393 0.64 -13.19 -4.32
CA GLY A 393 0.84 -13.54 -2.92
C GLY A 393 2.18 -14.22 -2.65
N ALA A 394 2.63 -15.07 -3.58
CA ALA A 394 3.92 -15.74 -3.51
C ALA A 394 5.11 -14.78 -3.71
N VAL A 395 4.92 -13.63 -4.35
CA VAL A 395 5.93 -12.56 -4.47
C VAL A 395 5.88 -11.61 -3.29
N ASN A 396 4.74 -10.99 -3.00
CA ASN A 396 4.63 -9.85 -2.09
C ASN A 396 5.10 -10.19 -0.67
N THR A 397 4.69 -11.34 -0.15
CA THR A 397 5.01 -11.75 1.23
C THR A 397 6.52 -11.92 1.47
N PRO A 398 7.28 -12.68 0.65
CA PRO A 398 8.71 -12.85 0.89
C PRO A 398 9.56 -11.67 0.38
N LEU A 399 9.04 -10.84 -0.53
CA LEU A 399 9.78 -9.71 -1.09
C LEU A 399 10.15 -8.67 -0.03
N VAL A 400 9.22 -8.31 0.83
CA VAL A 400 9.47 -7.38 1.95
C VAL A 400 10.53 -7.94 2.89
N ASN A 401 10.42 -9.24 3.24
CA ASN A 401 11.41 -9.91 4.08
C ASN A 401 12.80 -9.98 3.41
N LEU A 402 12.83 -10.18 2.07
CA LEU A 402 14.08 -10.14 1.31
C LEU A 402 14.73 -8.76 1.41
N ALA A 403 13.98 -7.69 1.14
CA ALA A 403 14.50 -6.33 1.21
C ALA A 403 15.02 -5.98 2.61
N MET A 404 14.29 -6.39 3.65
CA MET A 404 14.71 -6.21 5.05
C MET A 404 15.96 -7.03 5.42
N GLY A 405 16.16 -8.20 4.82
CA GLY A 405 17.33 -9.05 5.04
C GLY A 405 18.60 -8.59 4.30
N LEU A 406 18.54 -7.48 3.56
CA LEU A 406 19.69 -6.89 2.86
C LEU A 406 20.43 -5.82 3.67
N VAL A 407 19.93 -5.50 4.88
CA VAL A 407 20.49 -4.48 5.78
C VAL A 407 20.80 -5.07 7.15
N ASP A 408 21.69 -4.41 7.88
CA ASP A 408 22.04 -4.79 9.26
C ASP A 408 20.87 -4.53 10.23
N ASP A 409 20.79 -5.31 11.32
CA ASP A 409 19.75 -5.20 12.35
C ASP A 409 19.64 -3.78 12.94
N ARG A 410 20.76 -3.04 13.04
CA ARG A 410 20.79 -1.66 13.51
C ARG A 410 20.02 -0.69 12.60
N GLN A 411 19.95 -0.99 11.32
CA GLN A 411 19.31 -0.17 10.28
C GLN A 411 17.90 -0.67 9.93
N ALA A 412 17.48 -1.82 10.50
CA ALA A 412 16.23 -2.49 10.14
C ALA A 412 14.98 -1.59 10.29
N GLY A 413 14.93 -0.75 11.34
CA GLY A 413 13.80 0.17 11.55
C GLY A 413 13.68 1.23 10.45
N MET A 414 14.82 1.82 10.04
CA MET A 414 14.84 2.80 8.94
C MET A 414 14.55 2.14 7.60
N ALA A 415 15.14 0.98 7.34
CA ALA A 415 14.91 0.21 6.12
C ALA A 415 13.42 -0.18 5.98
N ALA A 416 12.76 -0.58 7.08
CA ALA A 416 11.32 -0.87 7.07
C ALA A 416 10.50 0.36 6.66
N GLY A 417 10.84 1.54 7.19
CA GLY A 417 10.20 2.79 6.79
C GLY A 417 10.38 3.09 5.30
N VAL A 418 11.61 2.97 4.78
CA VAL A 418 11.92 3.17 3.36
C VAL A 418 11.14 2.19 2.48
N VAL A 419 11.19 0.89 2.79
CA VAL A 419 10.47 -0.15 2.04
C VAL A 419 8.97 0.12 2.02
N SER A 420 8.37 0.43 3.19
CA SER A 420 6.94 0.73 3.26
C SER A 420 6.55 2.00 2.50
N THR A 421 7.38 3.04 2.54
CA THR A 421 7.17 4.25 1.73
C THR A 421 7.23 3.92 0.23
N LEU A 422 8.21 3.14 -0.20
CA LEU A 422 8.35 2.75 -1.61
C LEU A 422 7.22 1.86 -2.11
N GLN A 423 6.59 1.05 -1.24
CA GLN A 423 5.36 0.33 -1.57
C GLN A 423 4.24 1.29 -1.98
N GLN A 424 3.98 2.32 -1.17
CA GLN A 424 2.91 3.29 -1.42
C GLN A 424 3.23 4.22 -2.60
N VAL A 425 4.47 4.70 -2.68
CA VAL A 425 4.93 5.51 -3.83
C VAL A 425 4.85 4.70 -5.12
N GLY A 426 5.27 3.43 -5.08
CA GLY A 426 5.12 2.52 -6.21
C GLY A 426 3.67 2.37 -6.64
N ALA A 427 2.76 2.14 -5.69
CA ALA A 427 1.33 2.01 -5.95
C ALA A 427 0.76 3.26 -6.64
N ALA A 428 1.05 4.46 -6.11
CA ALA A 428 0.60 5.73 -6.70
C ALA A 428 1.16 5.95 -8.11
N LEU A 429 2.46 5.71 -8.32
CA LEU A 429 3.08 5.81 -9.66
C LEU A 429 2.50 4.78 -10.64
N GLY A 430 2.20 3.58 -10.16
CA GLY A 430 1.59 2.52 -10.95
C GLY A 430 0.21 2.87 -11.46
N VAL A 431 -0.65 3.41 -10.59
CA VAL A 431 -1.99 3.92 -10.96
C VAL A 431 -1.86 4.99 -12.05
N SER A 432 -0.92 5.93 -11.87
CA SER A 432 -0.71 7.02 -12.84
C SER A 432 -0.20 6.50 -14.18
N ALA A 433 0.80 5.60 -14.18
CA ALA A 433 1.38 5.06 -15.42
C ALA A 433 0.39 4.17 -16.19
N ALA A 434 -0.29 3.25 -15.49
CA ALA A 434 -1.30 2.40 -16.12
C ALA A 434 -2.53 3.22 -16.55
N GLY A 435 -2.92 4.22 -15.73
CA GLY A 435 -4.00 5.15 -16.08
C GLY A 435 -3.73 5.95 -17.34
N MET A 436 -2.48 6.41 -17.55
CA MET A 436 -2.06 7.08 -18.79
C MET A 436 -2.27 6.18 -20.01
N LEU A 437 -1.80 4.93 -19.95
CA LEU A 437 -1.97 3.98 -21.07
C LEU A 437 -3.43 3.61 -21.29
N TYR A 438 -4.20 3.47 -20.21
CA TYR A 438 -5.63 3.19 -20.26
C TYR A 438 -6.40 4.34 -20.92
N GLY A 439 -6.16 5.58 -20.48
CA GLY A 439 -6.79 6.79 -21.01
C GLY A 439 -6.47 7.00 -22.48
N GLY A 440 -5.20 6.89 -22.87
CA GLY A 440 -4.78 7.00 -24.28
C GLY A 440 -5.45 5.95 -25.18
N ALA A 441 -5.63 4.72 -24.69
CA ALA A 441 -6.36 3.70 -25.45
C ALA A 441 -7.86 3.98 -25.51
N LEU A 442 -8.48 4.55 -24.46
CA LEU A 442 -9.87 4.99 -24.52
C LEU A 442 -10.11 6.04 -25.62
N GLU A 443 -9.16 6.93 -25.84
CA GLU A 443 -9.23 7.93 -26.93
C GLU A 443 -9.00 7.29 -28.30
N ALA A 444 -8.01 6.38 -28.41
CA ALA A 444 -7.69 5.70 -29.65
C ALA A 444 -8.84 4.82 -30.18
N TYR A 445 -9.66 4.26 -29.29
CA TYR A 445 -10.81 3.42 -29.61
C TYR A 445 -12.15 4.15 -29.35
N ALA A 446 -12.21 5.47 -29.47
CA ALA A 446 -13.39 6.29 -29.13
C ALA A 446 -14.67 5.88 -29.87
N GLU A 447 -14.55 5.43 -31.13
CA GLU A 447 -15.67 5.02 -31.98
C GLU A 447 -16.13 3.56 -31.73
N ALA A 448 -15.36 2.76 -30.98
CA ALA A 448 -15.71 1.38 -30.68
C ALA A 448 -16.81 1.30 -29.59
N SER A 449 -17.43 0.12 -29.45
CA SER A 449 -18.36 -0.13 -28.35
C SER A 449 -17.68 0.04 -26.98
N ALA A 450 -18.45 0.33 -25.93
CA ALA A 450 -17.91 0.47 -24.58
C ALA A 450 -17.09 -0.75 -24.17
N ALA A 451 -17.59 -1.95 -24.43
CA ALA A 451 -16.91 -3.22 -24.13
C ALA A 451 -15.57 -3.32 -24.85
N GLU A 452 -15.54 -3.11 -26.16
CA GLU A 452 -14.30 -3.14 -26.95
C GLU A 452 -13.30 -2.10 -26.47
N ARG A 453 -13.75 -0.86 -26.31
CA ARG A 453 -12.93 0.26 -25.86
C ARG A 453 -12.25 0.00 -24.54
N HIS A 454 -12.99 -0.50 -23.56
CA HIS A 454 -12.44 -0.82 -22.24
C HIS A 454 -11.59 -2.09 -22.24
N ALA A 455 -11.88 -3.08 -23.11
CA ALA A 455 -11.03 -4.27 -23.26
C ALA A 455 -9.64 -3.89 -23.82
N GLN A 456 -9.59 -3.06 -24.87
CA GLN A 456 -8.34 -2.58 -25.45
C GLN A 456 -7.57 -1.64 -24.49
N ALA A 457 -8.30 -0.80 -23.74
CA ALA A 457 -7.72 0.06 -22.72
C ALA A 457 -7.09 -0.75 -21.58
N PHE A 458 -7.76 -1.80 -21.12
CA PHE A 458 -7.21 -2.72 -20.13
C PHE A 458 -5.95 -3.43 -20.65
N ALA A 459 -6.01 -3.98 -21.87
CA ALA A 459 -4.86 -4.63 -22.50
C ALA A 459 -3.66 -3.67 -22.61
N SER A 460 -3.88 -2.42 -23.01
CA SER A 460 -2.83 -1.39 -23.08
C SER A 460 -2.21 -1.07 -21.72
N ALA A 461 -3.04 -0.89 -20.68
CA ALA A 461 -2.56 -0.61 -19.34
C ALA A 461 -1.75 -1.79 -18.76
N MET A 462 -2.15 -3.02 -19.06
CA MET A 462 -1.44 -4.23 -18.58
C MET A 462 -0.06 -4.41 -19.20
N GLN A 463 0.28 -3.72 -20.28
CA GLN A 463 1.64 -3.69 -20.83
C GLN A 463 2.63 -3.12 -19.79
N PHE A 464 2.24 -2.04 -19.08
CA PHE A 464 3.04 -1.50 -17.98
C PHE A 464 3.25 -2.55 -16.88
N ASN A 465 2.19 -3.23 -16.45
CA ASN A 465 2.27 -4.23 -15.39
C ASN A 465 3.19 -5.39 -15.79
N VAL A 466 3.05 -5.92 -17.01
CA VAL A 466 3.92 -6.98 -17.53
C VAL A 466 5.37 -6.53 -17.56
N ALA A 467 5.65 -5.34 -18.11
CA ALA A 467 7.01 -4.80 -18.18
C ALA A 467 7.63 -4.61 -16.79
N ALA A 468 6.90 -4.00 -15.85
CA ALA A 468 7.36 -3.77 -14.49
C ALA A 468 7.69 -5.08 -13.76
N ILE A 469 6.83 -6.10 -13.89
CA ILE A 469 7.05 -7.41 -13.26
C ILE A 469 8.22 -8.15 -13.91
N LEU A 470 8.38 -8.10 -15.23
CA LEU A 470 9.53 -8.74 -15.91
C LEU A 470 10.84 -8.10 -15.48
N VAL A 471 10.91 -6.77 -15.39
CA VAL A 471 12.08 -6.08 -14.84
C VAL A 471 12.34 -6.52 -13.39
N ALA A 472 11.29 -6.57 -12.55
CA ALA A 472 11.41 -7.04 -11.17
C ALA A 472 11.92 -8.49 -11.08
N ALA A 473 11.45 -9.39 -11.96
CA ALA A 473 11.89 -10.77 -12.01
C ALA A 473 13.38 -10.90 -12.39
N VAL A 474 13.85 -10.10 -13.36
CA VAL A 474 15.27 -10.05 -13.76
C VAL A 474 16.14 -9.56 -12.60
N LEU A 475 15.72 -8.50 -11.91
CA LEU A 475 16.45 -7.98 -10.74
C LEU A 475 16.48 -9.01 -9.60
N LEU A 476 15.36 -9.68 -9.30
CA LEU A 476 15.30 -10.75 -8.31
C LEU A 476 16.23 -11.93 -8.67
N TRP A 477 16.31 -12.27 -9.94
CA TRP A 477 17.23 -13.32 -10.42
C TRP A 477 18.68 -12.93 -10.20
N ARG A 478 19.04 -11.66 -10.48
CA ARG A 478 20.38 -11.12 -10.23
C ARG A 478 20.72 -11.14 -8.74
N LEU A 479 19.83 -10.64 -7.88
CA LEU A 479 19.99 -10.67 -6.42
C LEU A 479 20.23 -12.10 -5.88
N GLY A 480 19.65 -13.11 -6.53
CA GLY A 480 19.81 -14.51 -6.16
C GLY A 480 21.11 -15.18 -6.62
N ARG A 481 21.85 -14.59 -7.57
CA ARG A 481 23.13 -15.15 -8.07
C ARG A 481 24.33 -14.84 -7.17
N HIS A 482 24.20 -13.85 -6.31
CA HIS A 482 25.29 -13.34 -5.47
C HIS A 482 25.22 -13.83 -4.00
N ARG A 483 24.54 -14.94 -3.75
CA ARG A 483 24.54 -15.64 -2.44
C ARG A 483 25.44 -16.84 -2.46
#